data_edbb84a3b5548ed09c3e7926d133893d
#
_entry.id   edbb84a3b5548ed09c3e7926d133893d
#
_cell.length_a   1.000
_cell.length_b   1.000
_cell.length_c   1.000
_cell.angle_alpha   90.00
_cell.angle_beta   90.00
_cell.angle_gamma   90.00
#
_symmetry.space_group_name_H-M   'P 1'
#
loop_
_entity.id
_entity.type
_entity.pdbx_description
1 polymer ?
#
loop_
_entity_poly.entity_id
_entity_poly.type
_entity_poly.pdbx_seq_one_letter_code
_entity_poly.pdbx_strand_id
1 'polypeptide(L)'
;MRKSGIKFGGTKYMSFHIVADSCCELTADMKKRGNIEIAPLTLEVGGESILDDETFDQKSFLRKVAECPECPKSACPSPEYFRTAFLNGAKHCYAVTLSAQLSGSYNSAVLGANLAQEEDEDLKIHVFNSRSASIGETLIVKKIVECEEAGMSFERVVETVELYISTQHTYFVLENLETLRKNGRLSKTKALVASALKIKPVMGATSEGDIVQLDQARGINKALMKMVDAIVNDAQHVENKTLAIS
;
A
#
# COMPACT_ATOMS: atom_id res chain seq x y z
N MET A 1 36.68 -46.12 8.27
CA MET A 1 36.76 -44.71 7.85
C MET A 1 35.34 -44.17 7.73
N ARG A 2 34.86 -43.41 8.72
CA ARG A 2 33.53 -42.76 8.70
C ARG A 2 33.70 -41.39 8.01
N LYS A 3 33.02 -41.18 6.89
CA LYS A 3 32.95 -39.87 6.23
C LYS A 3 31.98 -38.99 7.04
N SER A 4 32.50 -37.93 7.64
CA SER A 4 31.74 -36.86 8.29
C SER A 4 31.01 -36.07 7.20
N GLY A 5 29.68 -36.24 7.15
CA GLY A 5 28.84 -35.39 6.31
C GLY A 5 28.70 -33.99 6.93
N ILE A 6 29.11 -33.00 6.22
CA ILE A 6 28.87 -31.58 6.52
C ILE A 6 27.36 -31.35 6.40
N LYS A 7 26.68 -31.08 7.53
CA LYS A 7 25.30 -30.59 7.52
C LYS A 7 25.32 -29.15 7.03
N PHE A 8 24.87 -28.90 5.80
CA PHE A 8 24.47 -27.58 5.36
C PHE A 8 23.25 -27.16 6.18
N GLY A 9 23.31 -25.94 6.70
CA GLY A 9 22.25 -25.36 7.52
C GLY A 9 20.88 -25.43 6.81
N GLY A 10 19.87 -25.93 7.53
CA GLY A 10 18.53 -26.06 7.02
C GLY A 10 18.00 -24.69 6.60
N THR A 11 17.60 -24.57 5.36
CA THR A 11 16.79 -23.46 4.86
C THR A 11 15.52 -23.43 5.71
N LYS A 12 15.37 -22.40 6.55
CA LYS A 12 14.15 -22.19 7.32
C LYS A 12 13.08 -21.82 6.30
N TYR A 13 12.26 -22.78 5.90
CA TYR A 13 11.11 -22.50 5.05
C TYR A 13 10.28 -21.43 5.76
N MET A 14 10.11 -20.27 5.14
CA MET A 14 9.19 -19.25 5.62
C MET A 14 7.79 -19.81 5.48
N SER A 15 6.98 -19.75 6.54
CA SER A 15 5.60 -20.25 6.50
C SER A 15 4.73 -19.38 5.61
N PHE A 16 5.03 -18.08 5.52
CA PHE A 16 4.32 -17.11 4.70
C PHE A 16 5.23 -16.02 4.16
N HIS A 17 4.78 -15.37 3.09
CA HIS A 17 5.43 -14.22 2.45
C HIS A 17 4.40 -13.15 2.11
N ILE A 18 4.79 -11.89 2.25
CA ILE A 18 3.96 -10.73 1.93
C ILE A 18 4.69 -9.87 0.91
N VAL A 19 4.01 -9.50 -0.16
CA VAL A 19 4.49 -8.56 -1.18
C VAL A 19 3.60 -7.32 -1.11
N ALA A 20 4.14 -6.18 -0.70
CA ALA A 20 3.42 -4.91 -0.71
C ALA A 20 3.95 -4.01 -1.82
N ASP A 21 3.13 -3.18 -2.45
CA ASP A 21 3.68 -2.17 -3.35
C ASP A 21 4.35 -1.03 -2.56
N SER A 22 5.14 -0.20 -3.24
CA SER A 22 5.98 0.79 -2.57
C SER A 22 5.22 1.99 -1.98
N CYS A 23 3.88 2.05 -2.16
CA CYS A 23 3.06 2.96 -1.37
C CYS A 23 2.97 2.54 0.10
N CYS A 24 3.25 1.28 0.43
CA CYS A 24 3.23 0.76 1.79
C CYS A 24 4.42 1.28 2.62
N GLU A 25 4.14 1.95 3.72
CA GLU A 25 5.16 2.48 4.62
C GLU A 25 5.59 1.43 5.66
N LEU A 26 6.48 0.52 5.28
CA LEU A 26 6.97 -0.50 6.21
C LEU A 26 7.75 0.12 7.36
N THR A 27 7.43 -0.28 8.59
CA THR A 27 8.22 0.06 9.78
C THR A 27 9.61 -0.57 9.73
N ALA A 28 10.56 -0.01 10.49
CA ALA A 28 11.92 -0.55 10.58
C ALA A 28 11.95 -2.04 11.01
N ASP A 29 11.01 -2.46 11.85
CA ASP A 29 10.92 -3.85 12.30
C ASP A 29 10.32 -4.77 11.23
N MET A 30 9.34 -4.31 10.46
CA MET A 30 8.79 -5.05 9.32
C MET A 30 9.86 -5.28 8.25
N LYS A 31 10.68 -4.26 7.93
CA LYS A 31 11.78 -4.38 6.97
C LYS A 31 12.83 -5.43 7.37
N LYS A 32 13.02 -5.67 8.67
CA LYS A 32 13.97 -6.69 9.19
C LYS A 32 13.44 -8.12 9.12
N ARG A 33 12.16 -8.34 8.88
CA ARG A 33 11.56 -9.68 8.98
C ARG A 33 12.01 -10.64 7.88
N GLY A 34 12.39 -10.15 6.72
CA GLY A 34 12.86 -10.94 5.59
C GLY A 34 11.78 -11.76 4.87
N ASN A 35 10.52 -11.71 5.34
CA ASN A 35 9.35 -12.31 4.70
C ASN A 35 8.33 -11.26 4.22
N ILE A 36 8.74 -10.00 4.15
CA ILE A 36 7.98 -8.89 3.57
C ILE A 36 8.86 -8.26 2.51
N GLU A 37 8.35 -8.20 1.29
CA GLU A 37 9.01 -7.66 0.11
C GLU A 37 8.24 -6.46 -0.42
N ILE A 38 8.95 -5.44 -0.93
CA ILE A 38 8.34 -4.29 -1.60
C ILE A 38 8.45 -4.46 -3.11
N ALA A 39 7.31 -4.44 -3.78
CA ALA A 39 7.20 -4.34 -5.22
C ALA A 39 7.25 -2.84 -5.61
N PRO A 40 8.33 -2.34 -6.21
CA PRO A 40 8.51 -0.93 -6.44
C PRO A 40 7.64 -0.40 -7.58
N LEU A 41 6.98 0.74 -7.35
CA LEU A 41 6.42 1.54 -8.43
C LEU A 41 7.57 2.17 -9.24
N THR A 42 7.30 2.45 -10.50
CA THR A 42 8.19 3.29 -11.32
C THR A 42 7.65 4.71 -11.32
N LEU A 43 8.48 5.67 -10.93
CA LEU A 43 8.16 7.09 -10.94
C LEU A 43 8.80 7.73 -12.18
N GLU A 44 8.06 8.61 -12.86
CA GLU A 44 8.52 9.30 -14.06
C GLU A 44 8.46 10.81 -13.87
N VAL A 45 9.57 11.49 -14.13
CA VAL A 45 9.68 12.95 -14.12
C VAL A 45 10.69 13.42 -15.14
N GLY A 46 10.31 14.36 -16.02
CA GLY A 46 11.20 14.95 -17.02
C GLY A 46 11.83 13.93 -17.99
N GLY A 47 11.11 12.84 -18.29
CA GLY A 47 11.59 11.75 -19.16
C GLY A 47 12.51 10.74 -18.47
N GLU A 48 12.80 10.88 -17.20
CA GLU A 48 13.53 9.90 -16.40
C GLU A 48 12.56 8.94 -15.69
N SER A 49 12.89 7.65 -15.68
CA SER A 49 12.21 6.60 -14.91
C SER A 49 13.06 6.22 -13.70
N ILE A 50 12.46 6.27 -12.51
CA ILE A 50 13.12 6.02 -11.22
C ILE A 50 12.30 4.96 -10.48
N LEU A 51 12.93 3.91 -9.97
CA LEU A 51 12.26 2.93 -9.12
C LEU A 51 12.09 3.49 -7.70
N ASP A 52 10.91 3.26 -7.14
CA ASP A 52 10.59 3.61 -5.75
C ASP A 52 10.98 2.44 -4.82
N ASP A 53 12.27 2.16 -4.78
CA ASP A 53 12.90 1.11 -3.98
C ASP A 53 13.82 1.70 -2.89
N GLU A 54 14.64 0.86 -2.27
CA GLU A 54 15.57 1.25 -1.21
C GLU A 54 16.67 2.25 -1.67
N THR A 55 16.88 2.39 -2.98
CA THR A 55 17.85 3.33 -3.56
C THR A 55 17.22 4.70 -3.86
N PHE A 56 15.91 4.85 -3.64
CA PHE A 56 15.17 6.05 -3.98
C PHE A 56 15.62 7.27 -3.19
N ASP A 57 16.13 8.29 -3.89
CA ASP A 57 16.46 9.61 -3.30
C ASP A 57 15.27 10.57 -3.42
N GLN A 58 14.41 10.57 -2.39
CA GLN A 58 13.24 11.43 -2.31
C GLN A 58 13.56 12.92 -2.49
N LYS A 59 14.67 13.40 -1.93
CA LYS A 59 15.03 14.84 -2.03
C LYS A 59 15.39 15.21 -3.46
N SER A 60 16.16 14.37 -4.14
CA SER A 60 16.51 14.56 -5.55
C SER A 60 15.26 14.49 -6.43
N PHE A 61 14.36 13.53 -6.19
CA PHE A 61 13.10 13.40 -6.91
C PHE A 61 12.22 14.66 -6.74
N LEU A 62 11.98 15.11 -5.51
CA LEU A 62 11.15 16.29 -5.23
C LEU A 62 11.72 17.56 -5.89
N ARG A 63 13.06 17.72 -5.95
CA ARG A 63 13.68 18.81 -6.67
C ARG A 63 13.39 18.73 -8.17
N LYS A 64 13.54 17.55 -8.79
CA LYS A 64 13.21 17.35 -10.20
C LYS A 64 11.74 17.65 -10.48
N VAL A 65 10.83 17.21 -9.62
CA VAL A 65 9.38 17.52 -9.73
C VAL A 65 9.13 19.03 -9.66
N ALA A 66 9.82 19.75 -8.79
CA ALA A 66 9.67 21.20 -8.66
C ALA A 66 10.21 21.97 -9.89
N GLU A 67 11.26 21.47 -10.51
CA GLU A 67 11.91 22.07 -11.69
C GLU A 67 11.23 21.69 -13.01
N CYS A 68 10.54 20.54 -13.05
CA CYS A 68 9.89 20.03 -14.26
C CYS A 68 8.50 20.68 -14.48
N PRO A 69 8.23 21.27 -15.65
CA PRO A 69 6.91 21.82 -15.95
C PRO A 69 5.85 20.74 -16.15
N GLU A 70 6.27 19.51 -16.46
CA GLU A 70 5.37 18.38 -16.66
C GLU A 70 4.99 17.75 -15.32
N CYS A 71 3.77 17.22 -15.25
CA CYS A 71 3.31 16.49 -14.08
C CYS A 71 4.04 15.15 -13.97
N PRO A 72 4.61 14.80 -12.81
CA PRO A 72 5.17 13.48 -12.61
C PRO A 72 4.10 12.40 -12.75
N LYS A 73 4.49 11.22 -13.23
CA LYS A 73 3.63 10.05 -13.38
C LYS A 73 4.17 8.89 -12.55
N SER A 74 3.35 7.86 -12.42
CA SER A 74 3.78 6.59 -11.83
C SER A 74 3.19 5.42 -12.61
N ALA A 75 3.94 4.31 -12.67
CA ALA A 75 3.49 3.03 -13.19
C ALA A 75 3.53 1.98 -12.07
N CYS A 76 2.55 1.08 -12.06
CA CYS A 76 2.50 -0.02 -11.10
C CYS A 76 3.57 -1.07 -11.42
N PRO A 77 3.95 -1.92 -10.44
CA PRO A 77 4.81 -3.07 -10.68
C PRO A 77 4.18 -4.01 -11.73
N SER A 78 5.02 -4.71 -12.50
CA SER A 78 4.52 -5.62 -13.53
C SER A 78 3.94 -6.91 -12.92
N PRO A 79 3.02 -7.62 -13.64
CA PRO A 79 2.57 -8.94 -13.22
C PRO A 79 3.71 -9.94 -13.05
N GLU A 80 4.73 -9.86 -13.89
CA GLU A 80 5.92 -10.70 -13.82
C GLU A 80 6.73 -10.49 -12.54
N TYR A 81 6.79 -9.25 -12.03
CA TYR A 81 7.40 -8.98 -10.73
C TYR A 81 6.65 -9.73 -9.63
N PHE A 82 5.32 -9.57 -9.55
CA PHE A 82 4.50 -10.26 -8.56
C PHE A 82 4.58 -11.78 -8.70
N ARG A 83 4.53 -12.33 -9.93
CA ARG A 83 4.71 -13.77 -10.18
C ARG A 83 6.01 -14.28 -9.56
N THR A 84 7.12 -13.60 -9.86
CA THR A 84 8.45 -13.98 -9.35
C THR A 84 8.51 -13.89 -7.82
N ALA A 85 7.93 -12.84 -7.23
CA ALA A 85 7.90 -12.65 -5.79
C ALA A 85 7.06 -13.72 -5.07
N PHE A 86 5.98 -14.22 -5.67
CA PHE A 86 5.17 -15.30 -5.10
C PHE A 86 5.85 -16.66 -5.16
N LEU A 87 6.72 -16.91 -6.16
CA LEU A 87 7.44 -18.18 -6.33
C LEU A 87 8.69 -18.29 -5.42
N ASN A 88 8.64 -17.76 -4.21
CA ASN A 88 9.77 -17.72 -3.27
C ASN A 88 9.90 -18.94 -2.35
N GLY A 89 9.00 -19.92 -2.48
CA GLY A 89 8.98 -21.16 -1.70
C GLY A 89 8.22 -21.08 -0.37
N ALA A 90 7.50 -19.98 -0.08
CA ALA A 90 6.57 -19.90 1.04
C ALA A 90 5.27 -20.64 0.68
N LYS A 91 4.59 -21.21 1.71
CA LYS A 91 3.32 -21.90 1.51
C LYS A 91 2.13 -20.96 1.33
N HIS A 92 2.16 -19.84 2.03
CA HIS A 92 1.15 -18.80 1.98
C HIS A 92 1.78 -17.53 1.44
N CYS A 93 1.22 -16.98 0.39
CA CYS A 93 1.65 -15.72 -0.18
C CYS A 93 0.50 -14.71 -0.15
N TYR A 94 0.81 -13.50 0.22
CA TYR A 94 -0.15 -12.40 0.27
C TYR A 94 0.40 -11.20 -0.47
N ALA A 95 -0.42 -10.54 -1.28
CA ALA A 95 -0.09 -9.20 -1.75
C ALA A 95 -0.96 -8.17 -1.04
N VAL A 96 -0.40 -7.00 -0.76
CA VAL A 96 -1.12 -5.80 -0.30
C VAL A 96 -0.78 -4.68 -1.25
N THR A 97 -1.78 -4.10 -1.88
CA THR A 97 -1.59 -3.02 -2.85
C THR A 97 -2.39 -1.79 -2.46
N LEU A 98 -1.94 -0.62 -2.89
CA LEU A 98 -2.78 0.57 -2.77
C LEU A 98 -4.11 0.35 -3.51
N SER A 99 -5.10 1.21 -3.21
CA SER A 99 -6.46 1.08 -3.75
C SER A 99 -6.48 0.82 -5.25
N ALA A 100 -7.25 -0.19 -5.66
CA ALA A 100 -7.51 -0.54 -7.06
C ALA A 100 -8.20 0.60 -7.84
N GLN A 101 -8.82 1.57 -7.14
CA GLN A 101 -9.40 2.77 -7.75
C GLN A 101 -8.33 3.81 -8.13
N LEU A 102 -7.13 3.71 -7.55
CA LEU A 102 -6.05 4.67 -7.72
C LEU A 102 -4.92 4.17 -8.61
N SER A 103 -4.69 2.85 -8.64
CA SER A 103 -3.57 2.22 -9.34
C SER A 103 -3.93 0.89 -9.97
N GLY A 104 -3.16 0.50 -10.99
CA GLY A 104 -3.19 -0.84 -11.57
C GLY A 104 -2.49 -1.91 -10.74
N SER A 105 -1.85 -1.57 -9.60
CA SER A 105 -1.09 -2.51 -8.77
C SER A 105 -1.90 -3.74 -8.37
N TYR A 106 -3.16 -3.54 -7.96
CA TYR A 106 -4.04 -4.65 -7.60
C TYR A 106 -4.23 -5.64 -8.77
N ASN A 107 -4.61 -5.14 -9.95
CA ASN A 107 -4.83 -6.00 -11.12
C ASN A 107 -3.54 -6.67 -11.59
N SER A 108 -2.42 -5.96 -11.48
CA SER A 108 -1.09 -6.49 -11.78
C SER A 108 -0.72 -7.65 -10.84
N ALA A 109 -0.98 -7.49 -9.53
CA ALA A 109 -0.74 -8.53 -8.53
C ALA A 109 -1.67 -9.74 -8.71
N VAL A 110 -2.96 -9.53 -9.06
CA VAL A 110 -3.90 -10.62 -9.36
C VAL A 110 -3.43 -11.43 -10.58
N LEU A 111 -2.99 -10.74 -11.65
CA LEU A 111 -2.47 -11.44 -12.82
C LEU A 111 -1.17 -12.19 -12.48
N GLY A 112 -0.27 -11.60 -11.70
CA GLY A 112 0.94 -12.27 -11.21
C GLY A 112 0.64 -13.49 -10.36
N ALA A 113 -0.40 -13.44 -9.51
CA ALA A 113 -0.86 -14.56 -8.70
C ALA A 113 -1.36 -15.72 -9.58
N ASN A 114 -2.18 -15.42 -10.59
CA ASN A 114 -2.67 -16.45 -11.52
C ASN A 114 -1.50 -17.14 -12.26
N LEU A 115 -0.54 -16.35 -12.76
CA LEU A 115 0.64 -16.90 -13.43
C LEU A 115 1.50 -17.76 -12.49
N ALA A 116 1.67 -17.37 -11.23
CA ALA A 116 2.40 -18.18 -10.26
C ALA A 116 1.68 -19.48 -9.92
N GLN A 117 0.35 -19.48 -9.82
CA GLN A 117 -0.46 -20.68 -9.56
C GLN A 117 -0.54 -21.62 -10.76
N GLU A 118 -0.34 -21.14 -12.01
CA GLU A 118 -0.16 -22.01 -13.18
C GLU A 118 1.15 -22.81 -13.11
N GLU A 119 2.17 -22.31 -12.39
CA GLU A 119 3.46 -22.98 -12.21
C GLU A 119 3.50 -23.88 -10.97
N ASP A 120 2.77 -23.50 -9.90
CA ASP A 120 2.66 -24.25 -8.64
C ASP A 120 1.21 -24.22 -8.15
N GLU A 121 0.46 -25.27 -8.48
CA GLU A 121 -0.96 -25.42 -8.14
C GLU A 121 -1.23 -25.52 -6.63
N ASP A 122 -0.24 -25.93 -5.83
CA ASP A 122 -0.33 -26.03 -4.38
C ASP A 122 -0.10 -24.69 -3.65
N LEU A 123 0.38 -23.68 -4.37
CA LEU A 123 0.68 -22.37 -3.83
C LEU A 123 -0.60 -21.59 -3.51
N LYS A 124 -0.75 -21.22 -2.23
CA LYS A 124 -1.87 -20.40 -1.77
C LYS A 124 -1.52 -18.93 -1.86
N ILE A 125 -2.19 -18.18 -2.72
CA ILE A 125 -1.98 -16.73 -2.91
C ILE A 125 -3.31 -16.00 -2.72
N HIS A 126 -3.26 -14.87 -1.99
CA HIS A 126 -4.36 -13.91 -1.93
C HIS A 126 -3.84 -12.49 -2.11
N VAL A 127 -4.57 -11.70 -2.90
CA VAL A 127 -4.25 -10.29 -3.17
C VAL A 127 -5.29 -9.41 -2.48
N PHE A 128 -4.85 -8.63 -1.50
CA PHE A 128 -5.68 -7.67 -0.78
C PHE A 128 -5.69 -6.31 -1.50
N ASN A 129 -6.87 -5.86 -1.89
CA ASN A 129 -7.09 -4.47 -2.24
C ASN A 129 -7.21 -3.65 -0.94
N SER A 130 -6.22 -2.84 -0.61
CA SER A 130 -6.25 -2.09 0.65
C SER A 130 -7.42 -1.09 0.75
N ARG A 131 -7.97 -0.66 -0.39
CA ARG A 131 -8.93 0.47 -0.49
C ARG A 131 -8.38 1.75 0.17
N SER A 132 -7.09 1.81 0.32
CA SER A 132 -6.33 2.85 1.00
C SER A 132 -5.00 3.10 0.29
N ALA A 133 -4.05 3.75 0.97
CA ALA A 133 -2.66 3.92 0.58
C ALA A 133 -1.80 4.15 1.82
N SER A 134 -0.46 4.12 1.66
CA SER A 134 0.48 4.56 2.69
C SER A 134 0.33 3.74 3.98
N ILE A 135 0.17 4.41 5.13
CA ILE A 135 0.04 3.78 6.44
C ILE A 135 -1.16 2.82 6.54
N GLY A 136 -2.19 3.00 5.70
CA GLY A 136 -3.33 2.08 5.64
C GLY A 136 -2.93 0.69 5.17
N GLU A 137 -2.02 0.59 4.21
CA GLU A 137 -1.45 -0.69 3.76
C GLU A 137 -0.58 -1.33 4.84
N THR A 138 0.21 -0.52 5.55
CA THR A 138 1.04 -0.97 6.68
C THR A 138 0.21 -1.66 7.76
N LEU A 139 -0.97 -1.12 8.07
CA LEU A 139 -1.89 -1.74 9.04
C LEU A 139 -2.40 -3.10 8.56
N ILE A 140 -2.64 -3.26 7.26
CA ILE A 140 -3.05 -4.55 6.65
C ILE A 140 -1.90 -5.56 6.72
N VAL A 141 -0.69 -5.16 6.32
CA VAL A 141 0.52 -6.01 6.44
C VAL A 141 0.71 -6.48 7.89
N LYS A 142 0.57 -5.56 8.86
CA LYS A 142 0.64 -5.89 10.28
C LYS A 142 -0.42 -6.90 10.67
N LYS A 143 -1.65 -6.75 10.18
CA LYS A 143 -2.76 -7.65 10.48
C LYS A 143 -2.53 -9.06 9.92
N ILE A 144 -2.00 -9.19 8.70
CA ILE A 144 -1.62 -10.48 8.12
C ILE A 144 -0.57 -11.17 9.01
N VAL A 145 0.47 -10.43 9.41
CA VAL A 145 1.52 -10.96 10.28
C VAL A 145 0.95 -11.46 11.62
N GLU A 146 0.07 -10.69 12.25
CA GLU A 146 -0.59 -11.08 13.51
C GLU A 146 -1.40 -12.38 13.35
N CYS A 147 -2.15 -12.53 12.27
CA CYS A 147 -2.96 -13.71 12.01
C CYS A 147 -2.10 -14.96 11.73
N GLU A 148 -1.05 -14.83 10.93
CA GLU A 148 -0.11 -15.92 10.62
C GLU A 148 0.68 -16.36 11.87
N GLU A 149 1.15 -15.41 12.66
CA GLU A 149 1.86 -15.70 13.92
C GLU A 149 0.95 -16.34 14.98
N ALA A 150 -0.35 -16.07 14.93
CA ALA A 150 -1.35 -16.75 15.74
C ALA A 150 -1.67 -18.16 15.24
N GLY A 151 -1.07 -18.62 14.12
CA GLY A 151 -1.26 -19.96 13.56
C GLY A 151 -2.62 -20.17 12.88
N MET A 152 -3.24 -19.10 12.37
CA MET A 152 -4.50 -19.22 11.63
C MET A 152 -4.29 -19.95 10.29
N SER A 153 -5.33 -20.66 9.80
CA SER A 153 -5.29 -21.20 8.44
C SER A 153 -5.32 -20.06 7.41
N PHE A 154 -4.81 -20.33 6.20
CA PHE A 154 -4.78 -19.34 5.10
C PHE A 154 -6.17 -18.71 4.87
N GLU A 155 -7.21 -19.52 4.79
CA GLU A 155 -8.59 -19.07 4.57
C GLU A 155 -9.06 -18.15 5.71
N ARG A 156 -8.67 -18.49 6.95
CA ARG A 156 -9.02 -17.68 8.12
C ARG A 156 -8.25 -16.36 8.18
N VAL A 157 -7.00 -16.35 7.73
CA VAL A 157 -6.23 -15.09 7.55
C VAL A 157 -6.96 -14.20 6.54
N VAL A 158 -7.30 -14.74 5.38
CA VAL A 158 -8.00 -13.99 4.32
C VAL A 158 -9.30 -13.37 4.84
N GLU A 159 -10.19 -14.17 5.43
CA GLU A 159 -11.45 -13.67 6.00
C GLU A 159 -11.23 -12.55 7.02
N THR A 160 -10.29 -12.76 7.94
CA THR A 160 -10.04 -11.81 9.04
C THR A 160 -9.50 -10.48 8.51
N VAL A 161 -8.59 -10.54 7.53
CA VAL A 161 -7.97 -9.35 6.95
C VAL A 161 -8.94 -8.60 6.04
N GLU A 162 -9.78 -9.30 5.24
CA GLU A 162 -10.83 -8.66 4.44
C GLU A 162 -11.85 -7.93 5.33
N LEU A 163 -12.24 -8.55 6.45
CA LEU A 163 -13.10 -7.89 7.44
C LEU A 163 -12.41 -6.65 8.04
N TYR A 164 -11.13 -6.76 8.36
CA TYR A 164 -10.34 -5.62 8.86
C TYR A 164 -10.31 -4.48 7.85
N ILE A 165 -10.04 -4.75 6.58
CA ILE A 165 -10.07 -3.77 5.49
C ILE A 165 -11.44 -3.09 5.39
N SER A 166 -12.54 -3.84 5.50
CA SER A 166 -13.89 -3.31 5.39
C SER A 166 -14.26 -2.33 6.52
N THR A 167 -13.52 -2.35 7.63
CA THR A 167 -13.72 -1.45 8.79
C THR A 167 -12.65 -0.38 8.92
N GLN A 168 -11.71 -0.30 7.96
CA GLN A 168 -10.66 0.71 7.95
C GLN A 168 -11.16 2.03 7.35
N HIS A 169 -10.78 3.14 7.97
CA HIS A 169 -11.08 4.48 7.49
C HIS A 169 -9.79 5.23 7.20
N THR A 170 -9.76 5.95 6.09
CA THR A 170 -8.60 6.74 5.65
C THR A 170 -8.96 8.21 5.62
N TYR A 171 -8.12 9.05 6.23
CA TYR A 171 -8.26 10.51 6.25
C TYR A 171 -6.91 11.13 5.92
N PHE A 172 -6.91 12.21 5.15
CA PHE A 172 -5.68 12.92 4.84
C PHE A 172 -5.92 14.38 4.43
N VAL A 173 -4.89 15.20 4.61
CA VAL A 173 -4.82 16.57 4.11
C VAL A 173 -3.49 16.72 3.37
N LEU A 174 -3.52 17.26 2.16
CA LEU A 174 -2.32 17.53 1.37
C LEU A 174 -2.14 19.03 1.16
N GLU A 175 -0.89 19.48 1.14
CA GLU A 175 -0.54 20.85 0.80
C GLU A 175 -0.97 21.21 -0.63
N ASN A 176 -0.85 20.25 -1.55
CA ASN A 176 -1.17 20.43 -2.96
C ASN A 176 -1.80 19.15 -3.52
N LEU A 177 -2.96 19.28 -4.14
CA LEU A 177 -3.67 18.17 -4.81
C LEU A 177 -3.47 18.16 -6.34
N GLU A 178 -2.65 19.05 -6.87
CA GLU A 178 -2.52 19.27 -8.31
C GLU A 178 -2.01 18.01 -9.04
N THR A 179 -1.07 17.28 -8.44
CA THR A 179 -0.55 16.02 -8.98
C THR A 179 -1.65 14.96 -9.08
N LEU A 180 -2.45 14.77 -8.03
CA LEU A 180 -3.58 13.83 -8.04
C LEU A 180 -4.63 14.23 -9.08
N ARG A 181 -4.92 15.53 -9.20
CA ARG A 181 -5.87 16.06 -10.17
C ARG A 181 -5.40 15.82 -11.60
N LYS A 182 -4.15 16.20 -11.93
CA LYS A 182 -3.57 16.06 -13.27
C LYS A 182 -3.47 14.59 -13.70
N ASN A 183 -3.20 13.70 -12.76
CA ASN A 183 -3.15 12.26 -13.00
C ASN A 183 -4.53 11.58 -12.95
N GLY A 184 -5.63 12.32 -12.81
CA GLY A 184 -6.99 11.80 -12.88
C GLY A 184 -7.47 11.02 -11.65
N ARG A 185 -6.74 11.05 -10.51
CA ARG A 185 -7.09 10.33 -9.27
C ARG A 185 -8.15 11.08 -8.43
N LEU A 186 -8.55 12.27 -8.86
CA LEU A 186 -9.63 13.07 -8.25
C LEU A 186 -10.85 13.21 -9.18
N SER A 187 -10.96 12.41 -10.22
CA SER A 187 -11.99 12.55 -11.26
C SER A 187 -13.42 12.43 -10.75
N LYS A 188 -13.66 11.65 -9.70
CA LYS A 188 -14.98 11.50 -9.06
C LYS A 188 -15.31 12.63 -8.08
N THR A 189 -14.35 13.49 -7.76
CA THR A 189 -14.50 14.56 -6.78
C THR A 189 -14.86 15.87 -7.50
N LYS A 190 -16.14 16.06 -7.83
CA LYS A 190 -16.66 17.19 -8.63
C LYS A 190 -16.46 18.59 -8.01
N ALA A 191 -16.11 18.68 -6.73
CA ALA A 191 -16.05 19.95 -5.98
C ALA A 191 -14.65 20.58 -5.85
N LEU A 192 -13.59 19.92 -6.31
CA LEU A 192 -12.20 20.39 -6.17
C LEU A 192 -11.80 21.51 -7.15
N VAL A 193 -12.74 22.23 -7.71
CA VAL A 193 -12.51 23.31 -8.69
C VAL A 193 -12.42 24.68 -8.01
N ALA A 194 -12.00 24.76 -6.80
CA ALA A 194 -11.75 26.08 -6.22
C ALA A 194 -10.26 26.27 -5.99
N SER A 195 -9.58 26.76 -7.01
CA SER A 195 -8.28 27.46 -6.95
C SER A 195 -8.32 28.73 -6.08
N ALA A 196 -9.09 28.74 -5.00
CA ALA A 196 -9.00 29.80 -4.01
C ALA A 196 -7.71 29.60 -3.22
N LEU A 197 -6.72 30.43 -3.51
CA LEU A 197 -5.46 30.52 -2.77
C LEU A 197 -5.74 30.30 -1.28
N LYS A 198 -5.15 29.24 -0.70
CA LYS A 198 -5.18 28.85 0.73
C LYS A 198 -6.34 27.96 1.18
N ILE A 199 -7.25 27.50 0.34
CA ILE A 199 -8.21 26.45 0.73
C ILE A 199 -7.51 25.09 0.67
N LYS A 200 -7.55 24.34 1.79
CA LYS A 200 -7.02 22.98 1.92
C LYS A 200 -8.19 22.04 2.17
N PRO A 201 -8.47 21.10 1.26
CA PRO A 201 -9.53 20.11 1.48
C PRO A 201 -9.09 19.06 2.49
N VAL A 202 -10.05 18.58 3.26
CA VAL A 202 -9.94 17.37 4.08
C VAL A 202 -10.49 16.23 3.23
N MET A 203 -9.67 15.23 3.03
CA MET A 203 -9.95 14.12 2.14
C MET A 203 -10.12 12.83 2.94
N GLY A 204 -10.80 11.87 2.36
CA GLY A 204 -10.95 10.52 2.85
C GLY A 204 -11.10 9.52 1.71
N ALA A 205 -11.36 8.26 2.06
CA ALA A 205 -11.68 7.21 1.11
C ALA A 205 -13.13 6.75 1.26
N THR A 206 -13.75 6.34 0.14
CA THR A 206 -15.01 5.59 0.16
C THR A 206 -14.76 4.14 0.57
N SER A 207 -15.83 3.37 0.81
CA SER A 207 -15.76 1.91 1.01
C SER A 207 -15.07 1.15 -0.14
N GLU A 208 -15.09 1.73 -1.33
CA GLU A 208 -14.46 1.15 -2.53
C GLU A 208 -13.01 1.60 -2.73
N GLY A 209 -12.54 2.59 -1.95
CA GLY A 209 -11.19 3.13 -2.04
C GLY A 209 -11.03 4.29 -3.03
N ASP A 210 -12.13 4.95 -3.44
CA ASP A 210 -12.06 6.21 -4.18
C ASP A 210 -11.75 7.37 -3.23
N ILE A 211 -10.97 8.35 -3.69
CA ILE A 211 -10.72 9.58 -2.94
C ILE A 211 -11.97 10.47 -2.98
N VAL A 212 -12.40 10.93 -1.80
CA VAL A 212 -13.52 11.87 -1.63
C VAL A 212 -13.12 13.04 -0.76
N GLN A 213 -13.74 14.19 -1.01
CA GLN A 213 -13.62 15.35 -0.14
C GLN A 213 -14.67 15.26 0.97
N LEU A 214 -14.22 15.32 2.22
CA LEU A 214 -15.07 15.30 3.42
C LEU A 214 -15.39 16.71 3.87
N ASP A 215 -14.40 17.61 3.90
CA ASP A 215 -14.52 19.00 4.34
C ASP A 215 -13.44 19.87 3.68
N GLN A 216 -13.36 21.13 4.08
CA GLN A 216 -12.29 22.04 3.66
C GLN A 216 -12.08 23.16 4.67
N ALA A 217 -10.88 23.74 4.71
CA ALA A 217 -10.57 24.87 5.56
C ALA A 217 -9.57 25.82 4.91
N ARG A 218 -9.49 27.02 5.43
CA ARG A 218 -8.49 28.01 5.01
C ARG A 218 -7.20 27.81 5.80
N GLY A 219 -6.17 27.28 5.13
CA GLY A 219 -4.86 26.96 5.69
C GLY A 219 -4.78 25.56 6.30
N ILE A 220 -3.54 25.02 6.33
CA ILE A 220 -3.28 23.62 6.68
C ILE A 220 -3.71 23.28 8.11
N ASN A 221 -3.38 24.13 9.09
CA ASN A 221 -3.68 23.87 10.50
C ASN A 221 -5.19 23.72 10.75
N LYS A 222 -6.02 24.57 10.11
CA LYS A 222 -7.48 24.45 10.24
C LYS A 222 -8.03 23.23 9.53
N ALA A 223 -7.42 22.81 8.41
CA ALA A 223 -7.80 21.59 7.72
C ALA A 223 -7.45 20.35 8.57
N LEU A 224 -6.28 20.33 9.19
CA LEU A 224 -5.89 19.25 10.12
C LEU A 224 -6.84 19.17 11.32
N MET A 225 -7.24 20.30 11.92
CA MET A 225 -8.23 20.29 13.00
C MET A 225 -9.57 19.70 12.55
N LYS A 226 -10.06 20.08 11.37
CA LYS A 226 -11.29 19.50 10.80
C LYS A 226 -11.17 18.01 10.48
N MET A 227 -9.98 17.55 10.07
CA MET A 227 -9.70 16.13 9.90
C MET A 227 -9.81 15.38 11.22
N VAL A 228 -9.25 15.93 12.29
CA VAL A 228 -9.39 15.37 13.65
C VAL A 228 -10.86 15.32 14.08
N ASP A 229 -11.61 16.40 13.84
CA ASP A 229 -13.06 16.44 14.15
C ASP A 229 -13.82 15.36 13.37
N ALA A 230 -13.50 15.16 12.08
CA ALA A 230 -14.10 14.09 11.28
C ALA A 230 -13.77 12.70 11.84
N ILE A 231 -12.51 12.43 12.19
CA ILE A 231 -12.09 11.17 12.81
C ILE A 231 -12.86 10.92 14.12
N VAL A 232 -12.95 11.92 14.99
CA VAL A 232 -13.63 11.79 16.29
C VAL A 232 -15.12 11.53 16.10
N ASN A 233 -15.77 12.19 15.14
CA ASN A 233 -17.20 12.02 14.85
C ASN A 233 -17.52 10.67 14.21
N ASP A 234 -16.62 10.14 13.37
CA ASP A 234 -16.82 8.84 12.69
C ASP A 234 -16.36 7.65 13.55
N ALA A 235 -15.54 7.92 14.58
CA ALA A 235 -14.95 6.88 15.40
C ALA A 235 -15.99 6.14 16.23
N GLN A 236 -16.17 4.84 15.94
CA GLN A 236 -17.00 3.92 16.71
C GLN A 236 -16.12 2.82 17.29
N HIS A 237 -16.40 2.38 18.51
CA HIS A 237 -15.67 1.28 19.16
C HIS A 237 -14.16 1.52 19.21
N VAL A 238 -13.75 2.74 19.58
CA VAL A 238 -12.34 3.19 19.58
C VAL A 238 -11.42 2.32 20.42
N GLU A 239 -11.97 1.65 21.44
CA GLU A 239 -11.25 0.70 22.30
C GLU A 239 -10.67 -0.50 21.52
N ASN A 240 -11.23 -0.81 20.36
CA ASN A 240 -10.82 -1.91 19.48
C ASN A 240 -10.15 -1.44 18.19
N LYS A 241 -9.86 -0.15 18.05
CA LYS A 241 -9.28 0.45 16.85
C LYS A 241 -7.81 0.81 17.05
N THR A 242 -7.06 0.77 15.98
CA THR A 242 -5.70 1.30 15.92
C THR A 242 -5.71 2.59 15.11
N LEU A 243 -5.19 3.68 15.69
CA LEU A 243 -4.88 4.90 14.95
C LEU A 243 -3.43 4.83 14.47
N ALA A 244 -3.21 4.99 13.19
CA ALA A 244 -1.88 5.10 12.59
C ALA A 244 -1.76 6.42 11.84
N ILE A 245 -0.61 7.07 11.96
CA ILE A 245 -0.32 8.39 11.38
C ILE A 245 1.04 8.30 10.68
N SER A 246 1.14 8.81 9.45
CA SER A 246 2.37 8.95 8.66
C SER A 246 2.59 10.39 8.22
#